data_fd1202cf4073e542235b827942395b32
#
_entry.id   fd1202cf4073e542235b827942395b32
#
_cell.length_a   1.000
_cell.length_b   1.000
_cell.length_c   1.000
_cell.angle_alpha   90.00
_cell.angle_beta   90.00
_cell.angle_gamma   90.00
#
_symmetry.space_group_name_H-M   'P 1'
#
loop_
_entity.id
_entity.type
_entity.pdbx_description
1 polymer ?
#
loop_
_entity_poly.entity_id
_entity_poly.type
_entity_poly.pdbx_seq_one_letter_code
_entity_poly.pdbx_strand_id
1 'polypeptide(L)'
;MVIKDVVILGAGIAGISACYHAQKKNKDVMCYEANDKVGGLVANFSVDGFRFDNAVHLSFTKDEYVRSIFDKTEYISHKPDAYCIDNGKWLKHPIQNNLFPLNVAEKISHIKSFIERPSLEPKNYSEWLEHQYGYSLANRYPKSYTKKYWGLDAELLSTTWIGNRMRRAEIDEILQGALEKRDDNHYYANEMRYPKNGGYFEFVRGMAEQCNIESNKEAISVDVENKTVLFSDGTATRYNDLVSSLPLPVLCSIIKDCPCKVLDAAKSLIWTTVDLISIGFDKQDIPPYLWFYIYDEDNLAARAYSPSWKSSDNAPEGKSSLQFEVYNLSSKDRLNPDKLIENIKVKLLEMGICSEEEIIFIHHKYLSFGNVVFDHCMEERRQIVLDYLNSINIKTCGRFGEWDYFWSDQSFISGMNTIDD
;
A
#
# COMPACT_ATOMS: atom_id res chain seq x y z
N MET A 1 -18.10 -19.88 -28.13
CA MET A 1 -17.49 -18.97 -27.16
C MET A 1 -18.58 -17.98 -26.73
N VAL A 2 -18.87 -17.86 -25.44
CA VAL A 2 -19.91 -16.96 -24.92
C VAL A 2 -19.36 -15.53 -24.95
N ILE A 3 -20.19 -14.57 -25.37
CA ILE A 3 -19.83 -13.14 -25.36
C ILE A 3 -20.40 -12.56 -24.05
N LYS A 4 -19.57 -11.86 -23.30
CA LYS A 4 -19.97 -11.10 -22.11
C LYS A 4 -20.17 -9.63 -22.43
N ASP A 5 -21.10 -8.97 -21.76
CA ASP A 5 -21.24 -7.52 -21.90
C ASP A 5 -19.98 -6.84 -21.35
N VAL A 6 -19.50 -7.28 -20.20
CA VAL A 6 -18.28 -6.76 -19.58
C VAL A 6 -17.37 -7.91 -19.13
N VAL A 7 -16.11 -7.85 -19.53
CA VAL A 7 -15.03 -8.70 -18.97
C VAL A 7 -14.14 -7.83 -18.11
N ILE A 8 -13.83 -8.29 -16.90
CA ILE A 8 -12.96 -7.60 -15.97
C ILE A 8 -11.72 -8.47 -15.70
N LEU A 9 -10.52 -7.87 -15.80
CA LEU A 9 -9.25 -8.55 -15.52
C LEU A 9 -8.70 -8.06 -14.18
N GLY A 10 -8.52 -9.02 -13.25
CA GLY A 10 -8.05 -8.81 -11.89
C GLY A 10 -9.20 -8.59 -10.90
N ALA A 11 -9.24 -9.42 -9.84
CA ALA A 11 -10.21 -9.34 -8.76
C ALA A 11 -9.60 -8.75 -7.47
N GLY A 12 -8.79 -7.68 -7.60
CA GLY A 12 -8.49 -6.76 -6.50
C GLY A 12 -9.71 -5.91 -6.14
N ILE A 13 -9.60 -5.04 -5.13
CA ILE A 13 -10.73 -4.22 -4.66
C ILE A 13 -11.39 -3.40 -5.79
N ALA A 14 -10.62 -2.88 -6.75
CA ALA A 14 -11.14 -2.12 -7.89
C ALA A 14 -11.92 -3.03 -8.86
N GLY A 15 -11.38 -4.20 -9.22
CA GLY A 15 -12.07 -5.15 -10.10
C GLY A 15 -13.32 -5.74 -9.47
N ILE A 16 -13.30 -6.05 -8.16
CA ILE A 16 -14.50 -6.48 -7.40
C ILE A 16 -15.55 -5.37 -7.44
N SER A 17 -15.16 -4.11 -7.20
CA SER A 17 -16.06 -2.96 -7.27
C SER A 17 -16.67 -2.80 -8.67
N ALA A 18 -15.85 -2.86 -9.72
CA ALA A 18 -16.33 -2.80 -11.11
C ALA A 18 -17.32 -3.94 -11.41
N CYS A 19 -17.01 -5.17 -11.02
CA CYS A 19 -17.88 -6.33 -11.22
C CYS A 19 -19.23 -6.17 -10.53
N TYR A 20 -19.22 -5.80 -9.26
CA TYR A 20 -20.41 -5.59 -8.46
C TYR A 20 -21.33 -4.51 -9.06
N HIS A 21 -20.76 -3.37 -9.49
CA HIS A 21 -21.53 -2.28 -10.08
C HIS A 21 -22.05 -2.61 -11.47
N ALA A 22 -21.29 -3.37 -12.29
CA ALA A 22 -21.77 -3.86 -13.57
C ALA A 22 -22.98 -4.81 -13.40
N GLN A 23 -22.92 -5.73 -12.44
CA GLN A 23 -24.06 -6.61 -12.12
C GLN A 23 -25.28 -5.85 -11.64
N LYS A 24 -25.10 -4.82 -10.80
CA LYS A 24 -26.20 -3.93 -10.38
C LYS A 24 -26.88 -3.20 -11.53
N LYS A 25 -26.17 -2.97 -12.63
CA LYS A 25 -26.70 -2.43 -13.88
C LYS A 25 -27.26 -3.51 -14.82
N ASN A 26 -27.44 -4.75 -14.32
CA ASN A 26 -27.93 -5.92 -15.07
C ASN A 26 -27.10 -6.28 -16.30
N LYS A 27 -25.78 -5.98 -16.32
CA LYS A 27 -24.87 -6.41 -17.36
C LYS A 27 -24.45 -7.87 -17.13
N ASP A 28 -24.30 -8.64 -18.21
CA ASP A 28 -23.68 -9.97 -18.16
C ASP A 28 -22.16 -9.79 -18.02
N VAL A 29 -21.66 -9.86 -16.75
CA VAL A 29 -20.26 -9.59 -16.41
C VAL A 29 -19.57 -10.84 -15.89
N MET A 30 -18.27 -10.96 -16.23
CA MET A 30 -17.36 -11.96 -15.68
C MET A 30 -16.05 -11.29 -15.30
N CYS A 31 -15.59 -11.51 -14.08
CA CYS A 31 -14.29 -11.08 -13.59
C CYS A 31 -13.34 -12.28 -13.51
N TYR A 32 -12.10 -12.12 -13.98
CA TYR A 32 -11.09 -13.17 -14.00
C TYR A 32 -9.90 -12.78 -13.12
N GLU A 33 -9.49 -13.71 -12.25
CA GLU A 33 -8.36 -13.54 -11.33
C GLU A 33 -7.31 -14.61 -11.58
N ALA A 34 -6.05 -14.21 -11.68
CA ALA A 34 -4.94 -15.14 -11.92
C ALA A 34 -4.65 -16.07 -10.73
N ASN A 35 -4.83 -15.56 -9.50
CA ASN A 35 -4.57 -16.32 -8.28
C ASN A 35 -5.78 -17.16 -7.86
N ASP A 36 -5.57 -18.05 -6.89
CA ASP A 36 -6.61 -18.85 -6.23
C ASP A 36 -7.53 -17.99 -5.34
N LYS A 37 -7.03 -16.87 -4.82
CA LYS A 37 -7.74 -15.95 -3.93
C LYS A 37 -7.95 -14.59 -4.55
N VAL A 38 -9.16 -14.06 -4.35
CA VAL A 38 -9.53 -12.69 -4.71
C VAL A 38 -9.08 -11.68 -3.65
N GLY A 39 -9.12 -10.40 -4.00
CA GLY A 39 -8.83 -9.27 -3.09
C GLY A 39 -7.50 -8.54 -3.41
N GLY A 40 -6.58 -9.17 -4.14
CA GLY A 40 -5.30 -8.54 -4.48
C GLY A 40 -4.53 -8.08 -3.22
N LEU A 41 -4.20 -6.79 -3.12
CA LEU A 41 -3.48 -6.26 -1.95
C LEU A 41 -4.33 -6.25 -0.67
N VAL A 42 -5.66 -6.19 -0.75
CA VAL A 42 -6.52 -6.24 0.45
C VAL A 42 -6.84 -7.67 0.91
N ALA A 43 -6.34 -8.68 0.19
CA ALA A 43 -6.43 -10.08 0.61
C ALA A 43 -5.58 -10.35 1.85
N ASN A 44 -5.84 -11.48 2.49
CA ASN A 44 -5.08 -11.94 3.64
C ASN A 44 -4.67 -13.42 3.52
N PHE A 45 -3.81 -13.86 4.43
CA PHE A 45 -3.37 -15.24 4.54
C PHE A 45 -3.20 -15.61 6.01
N SER A 46 -3.16 -16.91 6.29
CA SER A 46 -2.98 -17.42 7.65
C SER A 46 -1.77 -18.35 7.73
N VAL A 47 -1.08 -18.28 8.86
CA VAL A 47 0.05 -19.16 9.24
C VAL A 47 -0.19 -19.59 10.67
N ASP A 48 -0.31 -20.90 10.94
CA ASP A 48 -0.46 -21.49 12.27
C ASP A 48 -1.55 -20.83 13.13
N GLY A 49 -2.68 -20.45 12.52
CA GLY A 49 -3.79 -19.80 13.21
C GLY A 49 -3.67 -18.28 13.33
N PHE A 50 -2.55 -17.70 12.94
CA PHE A 50 -2.40 -16.23 12.84
C PHE A 50 -2.83 -15.74 11.47
N ARG A 51 -3.50 -14.59 11.41
CA ARG A 51 -3.93 -13.93 10.16
C ARG A 51 -3.11 -12.67 9.91
N PHE A 52 -2.70 -12.52 8.66
CA PHE A 52 -1.95 -11.37 8.16
C PHE A 52 -2.60 -10.82 6.90
N ASP A 53 -2.78 -9.52 6.80
CA ASP A 53 -3.13 -8.85 5.54
C ASP A 53 -1.90 -8.78 4.61
N ASN A 54 -2.13 -8.58 3.32
CA ASN A 54 -1.06 -8.27 2.36
C ASN A 54 -0.62 -6.80 2.56
N ALA A 55 0.26 -6.56 3.55
CA ALA A 55 0.67 -5.27 4.09
C ALA A 55 -0.39 -4.58 4.99
N VAL A 56 -0.02 -3.43 5.58
CA VAL A 56 -0.89 -2.72 6.52
C VAL A 56 -2.09 -2.09 5.82
N HIS A 57 -3.29 -2.44 6.30
CA HIS A 57 -4.54 -1.83 5.85
C HIS A 57 -5.39 -1.39 7.04
N LEU A 58 -5.99 -0.20 6.92
CA LEU A 58 -6.96 0.39 7.82
C LEU A 58 -7.88 1.28 6.99
N SER A 59 -9.18 1.27 7.25
CA SER A 59 -10.13 2.15 6.58
C SER A 59 -10.32 3.43 7.38
N PHE A 60 -10.14 4.56 6.73
CA PHE A 60 -10.41 5.90 7.27
C PHE A 60 -11.24 6.73 6.29
N THR A 61 -11.88 6.08 5.34
CA THR A 61 -12.73 6.75 4.34
C THR A 61 -13.85 7.53 4.99
N LYS A 62 -14.16 8.70 4.39
CA LYS A 62 -15.30 9.56 4.72
C LYS A 62 -16.37 9.53 3.64
N ASP A 63 -16.10 8.84 2.52
CA ASP A 63 -17.05 8.68 1.44
C ASP A 63 -18.28 7.90 1.93
N GLU A 64 -19.47 8.49 1.82
CA GLU A 64 -20.70 7.92 2.37
C GLU A 64 -21.11 6.64 1.65
N TYR A 65 -20.86 6.54 0.36
CA TYR A 65 -21.19 5.34 -0.39
C TYR A 65 -20.28 4.18 -0.02
N VAL A 66 -18.97 4.39 0.01
CA VAL A 66 -18.02 3.37 0.47
C VAL A 66 -18.34 2.95 1.90
N ARG A 67 -18.67 3.92 2.79
CA ARG A 67 -19.14 3.66 4.15
C ARG A 67 -20.37 2.77 4.17
N SER A 68 -21.36 3.03 3.32
CA SER A 68 -22.60 2.25 3.26
C SER A 68 -22.39 0.76 2.93
N ILE A 69 -21.21 0.44 2.35
CA ILE A 69 -20.80 -0.92 2.04
C ILE A 69 -19.91 -1.50 3.13
N PHE A 70 -18.85 -0.79 3.53
CA PHE A 70 -17.90 -1.26 4.53
C PHE A 70 -18.53 -1.42 5.91
N ASP A 71 -19.44 -0.52 6.31
CA ASP A 71 -20.09 -0.53 7.61
C ASP A 71 -21.14 -1.65 7.77
N LYS A 72 -21.39 -2.46 6.74
CA LYS A 72 -22.11 -3.72 6.86
C LYS A 72 -21.31 -4.79 7.58
N THR A 73 -19.99 -4.65 7.60
CA THR A 73 -19.07 -5.51 8.34
C THR A 73 -18.85 -4.93 9.73
N GLU A 74 -19.00 -5.75 10.76
CA GLU A 74 -18.68 -5.35 12.14
C GLU A 74 -17.19 -5.01 12.23
N TYR A 75 -16.86 -3.84 12.78
CA TYR A 75 -15.47 -3.35 12.84
C TYR A 75 -15.11 -2.79 14.21
N ILE A 76 -13.81 -2.73 14.46
CA ILE A 76 -13.20 -2.04 15.60
C ILE A 76 -12.73 -0.67 15.11
N SER A 77 -13.05 0.36 15.88
CA SER A 77 -12.59 1.73 15.66
C SER A 77 -11.35 1.99 16.50
N HIS A 78 -10.26 2.38 15.84
CA HIS A 78 -9.01 2.75 16.46
C HIS A 78 -8.74 4.24 16.32
N LYS A 79 -8.19 4.86 17.36
CA LYS A 79 -7.50 6.15 17.18
C LYS A 79 -6.19 5.90 16.43
N PRO A 80 -5.79 6.80 15.52
CA PRO A 80 -4.47 6.70 14.90
C PRO A 80 -3.39 6.72 15.99
N ASP A 81 -2.64 5.64 16.07
CA ASP A 81 -1.56 5.47 17.04
C ASP A 81 -0.36 4.88 16.33
N ALA A 82 0.38 5.76 15.64
CA ALA A 82 1.59 5.42 14.93
C ALA A 82 2.82 5.89 15.71
N TYR A 83 3.85 5.07 15.68
CA TYR A 83 5.13 5.37 16.30
C TYR A 83 6.27 5.29 15.29
N CYS A 84 7.43 5.74 15.73
CA CYS A 84 8.68 5.64 15.01
C CYS A 84 9.72 5.05 15.95
N ILE A 85 10.59 4.21 15.45
CA ILE A 85 11.78 3.78 16.17
C ILE A 85 13.03 4.32 15.47
N ASP A 86 13.95 4.86 16.25
CA ASP A 86 15.21 5.42 15.80
C ASP A 86 16.28 5.27 16.88
N ASN A 87 17.33 4.51 16.65
CA ASN A 87 18.41 4.20 17.61
C ASN A 87 17.85 3.73 18.96
N GLY A 88 16.88 2.80 18.94
CA GLY A 88 16.25 2.25 20.14
C GLY A 88 15.30 3.20 20.88
N LYS A 89 15.06 4.40 20.35
CA LYS A 89 14.12 5.36 20.93
C LYS A 89 12.77 5.27 20.24
N TRP A 90 11.71 5.16 21.01
CA TRP A 90 10.34 5.25 20.52
C TRP A 90 9.87 6.71 20.55
N LEU A 91 9.45 7.21 19.37
CA LEU A 91 8.89 8.54 19.20
C LEU A 91 7.49 8.41 18.61
N LYS A 92 6.55 9.21 19.10
CA LYS A 92 5.21 9.26 18.50
C LYS A 92 5.27 9.90 17.11
N HIS A 93 4.51 9.38 16.17
CA HIS A 93 4.38 9.97 14.84
C HIS A 93 3.31 11.09 14.84
N PRO A 94 3.49 12.19 14.12
CA PRO A 94 4.67 12.55 13.33
C PRO A 94 5.81 13.09 14.23
N ILE A 95 7.04 12.71 13.90
CA ILE A 95 8.23 13.00 14.73
C ILE A 95 8.42 14.48 14.99
N GLN A 96 8.23 15.35 13.96
CA GLN A 96 8.41 16.78 14.08
C GLN A 96 7.56 17.44 15.18
N ASN A 97 6.44 16.81 15.53
CA ASN A 97 5.55 17.25 16.61
C ASN A 97 5.82 16.53 17.95
N ASN A 98 6.82 15.63 18.02
CA ASN A 98 7.04 14.76 19.17
C ASN A 98 8.53 14.57 19.48
N LEU A 99 9.30 15.66 19.52
CA LEU A 99 10.75 15.65 19.74
C LEU A 99 11.14 15.44 21.21
N PHE A 100 10.19 15.38 22.16
CA PHE A 100 10.46 15.29 23.60
C PHE A 100 11.47 14.18 23.99
N PRO A 101 11.44 12.96 23.42
CA PRO A 101 12.36 11.88 23.79
C PRO A 101 13.82 12.11 23.34
N LEU A 102 14.06 13.06 22.42
CA LEU A 102 15.39 13.38 21.93
C LEU A 102 16.23 14.13 22.98
N ASN A 103 17.56 14.06 22.87
CA ASN A 103 18.42 14.87 23.72
C ASN A 103 18.38 16.35 23.33
N VAL A 104 18.88 17.21 24.21
CA VAL A 104 18.80 18.68 24.04
C VAL A 104 19.51 19.14 22.76
N ALA A 105 20.66 18.58 22.43
CA ALA A 105 21.42 18.97 21.25
C ALA A 105 20.69 18.61 19.95
N GLU A 106 20.08 17.42 19.89
CA GLU A 106 19.24 16.98 18.77
C GLU A 106 18.04 17.93 18.59
N LYS A 107 17.31 18.23 19.67
CA LYS A 107 16.17 19.17 19.65
C LYS A 107 16.58 20.54 19.13
N ILE A 108 17.68 21.13 19.64
CA ILE A 108 18.19 22.42 19.19
C ILE A 108 18.52 22.39 17.69
N SER A 109 19.21 21.34 17.23
CA SER A 109 19.56 21.16 15.82
C SER A 109 18.32 21.12 14.92
N HIS A 110 17.32 20.34 15.29
CA HIS A 110 16.09 20.20 14.52
C HIS A 110 15.27 21.50 14.50
N ILE A 111 15.09 22.16 15.65
CA ILE A 111 14.33 23.42 15.75
C ILE A 111 15.04 24.53 14.96
N LYS A 112 16.35 24.67 15.12
CA LYS A 112 17.12 25.67 14.39
C LYS A 112 17.00 25.48 12.88
N SER A 113 17.21 24.24 12.41
CA SER A 113 17.07 23.89 10.99
C SER A 113 15.67 24.12 10.46
N PHE A 114 14.62 23.89 11.27
CA PHE A 114 13.25 24.18 10.88
C PHE A 114 13.00 25.68 10.72
N ILE A 115 13.55 26.52 11.59
CA ILE A 115 13.43 27.99 11.49
C ILE A 115 14.17 28.51 10.25
N GLU A 116 15.34 27.95 9.95
CA GLU A 116 16.22 28.31 8.83
C GLU A 116 15.85 27.62 7.50
N ARG A 117 14.70 26.89 7.43
CA ARG A 117 14.33 26.13 6.23
C ARG A 117 14.18 27.02 4.99
N PRO A 118 14.46 26.46 3.79
CA PRO A 118 14.37 27.21 2.55
C PRO A 118 12.93 27.68 2.28
N SER A 119 12.79 28.84 1.63
CA SER A 119 11.53 29.43 1.19
C SER A 119 11.27 29.30 -0.32
N LEU A 120 12.20 28.71 -1.06
CA LEU A 120 12.08 28.55 -2.51
C LEU A 120 11.09 27.44 -2.85
N GLU A 121 10.46 27.58 -4.01
CA GLU A 121 9.55 26.55 -4.56
C GLU A 121 10.32 25.26 -4.85
N PRO A 122 9.91 24.11 -4.25
CA PRO A 122 10.64 22.86 -4.41
C PRO A 122 10.43 22.25 -5.81
N LYS A 123 11.52 21.73 -6.39
CA LYS A 123 11.53 21.09 -7.72
C LYS A 123 11.38 19.55 -7.65
N ASN A 124 11.66 18.97 -6.50
CA ASN A 124 11.60 17.53 -6.25
C ASN A 124 11.19 17.25 -4.80
N TYR A 125 10.98 15.98 -4.48
CA TYR A 125 10.50 15.59 -3.15
C TYR A 125 11.52 15.89 -2.04
N SER A 126 12.82 15.81 -2.31
CA SER A 126 13.86 16.16 -1.34
C SER A 126 13.79 17.62 -0.94
N GLU A 127 13.73 18.53 -1.91
CA GLU A 127 13.59 19.97 -1.67
C GLU A 127 12.26 20.28 -0.98
N TRP A 128 11.18 19.56 -1.34
CA TRP A 128 9.89 19.69 -0.67
C TRP A 128 9.98 19.33 0.82
N LEU A 129 10.66 18.23 1.15
CA LEU A 129 10.86 17.82 2.54
C LEU A 129 11.66 18.86 3.35
N GLU A 130 12.72 19.42 2.74
CA GLU A 130 13.52 20.48 3.37
C GLU A 130 12.70 21.77 3.57
N HIS A 131 11.90 22.13 2.57
CA HIS A 131 10.99 23.29 2.66
C HIS A 131 9.93 23.11 3.75
N GLN A 132 9.45 21.88 3.99
CA GLN A 132 8.45 21.61 5.03
C GLN A 132 9.07 21.52 6.42
N TYR A 133 10.20 20.81 6.58
CA TYR A 133 10.70 20.38 7.89
C TYR A 133 12.09 20.92 8.25
N GLY A 134 12.75 21.59 7.33
CA GLY A 134 14.16 21.98 7.46
C GLY A 134 15.11 20.80 7.23
N TYR A 135 16.35 21.11 6.92
CA TYR A 135 17.37 20.14 6.52
C TYR A 135 17.56 18.99 7.54
N SER A 136 17.66 19.33 8.83
CA SER A 136 17.99 18.35 9.87
C SER A 136 16.90 17.29 10.06
N LEU A 137 15.62 17.71 10.19
CA LEU A 137 14.50 16.77 10.29
C LEU A 137 14.29 16.01 8.99
N ALA A 138 14.37 16.71 7.83
CA ALA A 138 14.16 16.10 6.53
C ALA A 138 15.15 14.96 6.25
N ASN A 139 16.43 15.18 6.50
CA ASN A 139 17.46 14.16 6.25
C ASN A 139 17.40 13.00 7.24
N ARG A 140 17.19 13.28 8.53
CA ARG A 140 17.19 12.23 9.55
C ARG A 140 16.03 11.26 9.38
N TYR A 141 14.82 11.75 9.02
CA TYR A 141 13.61 10.97 9.07
C TYR A 141 12.97 10.72 7.69
N PRO A 142 12.26 11.65 7.08
CA PRO A 142 11.48 11.32 5.88
C PRO A 142 12.33 10.96 4.66
N LYS A 143 13.54 11.52 4.48
CA LYS A 143 14.42 11.11 3.37
C LYS A 143 14.96 9.69 3.56
N SER A 144 15.42 9.34 4.78
CA SER A 144 15.85 7.96 5.10
C SER A 144 14.71 6.97 4.92
N TYR A 145 13.50 7.33 5.36
CA TYR A 145 12.31 6.52 5.15
C TYR A 145 11.95 6.38 3.66
N THR A 146 12.04 7.47 2.90
CA THR A 146 11.80 7.49 1.46
C THR A 146 12.63 6.45 0.74
N LYS A 147 13.92 6.38 1.04
CA LYS A 147 14.83 5.39 0.46
C LYS A 147 14.41 3.94 0.74
N LYS A 148 13.94 3.66 1.95
CA LYS A 148 13.43 2.34 2.33
C LYS A 148 12.08 2.01 1.70
N TYR A 149 11.18 2.99 1.60
CA TYR A 149 9.79 2.79 1.18
C TYR A 149 9.61 2.84 -0.35
N TRP A 150 10.34 3.75 -1.01
CA TRP A 150 10.26 3.93 -2.46
C TRP A 150 11.45 3.30 -3.22
N GLY A 151 12.50 2.89 -2.52
CA GLY A 151 13.71 2.31 -3.09
C GLY A 151 14.59 3.32 -3.86
N LEU A 152 14.23 4.60 -3.83
CA LEU A 152 14.91 5.73 -4.48
C LEU A 152 15.21 6.83 -3.49
N ASP A 153 16.24 7.61 -3.76
CA ASP A 153 16.51 8.85 -3.04
C ASP A 153 15.45 9.91 -3.39
N ALA A 154 15.10 10.76 -2.41
CA ALA A 154 14.00 11.71 -2.54
C ALA A 154 14.18 12.73 -3.69
N GLU A 155 15.42 13.00 -4.10
CA GLU A 155 15.75 13.87 -5.25
C GLU A 155 15.20 13.33 -6.58
N LEU A 156 15.04 12.01 -6.70
CA LEU A 156 14.56 11.34 -7.91
C LEU A 156 13.03 11.24 -7.97
N LEU A 157 12.34 11.69 -6.93
CA LEU A 157 10.89 11.63 -6.84
C LEU A 157 10.25 13.00 -7.12
N SER A 158 9.14 12.98 -7.86
CA SER A 158 8.27 14.14 -8.04
C SER A 158 7.43 14.42 -6.78
N THR A 159 6.73 15.54 -6.78
CA THR A 159 5.84 15.97 -5.69
C THR A 159 4.36 15.77 -6.01
N THR A 160 4.02 15.26 -7.20
CA THR A 160 2.64 15.17 -7.71
C THR A 160 1.71 14.29 -6.88
N TRP A 161 2.26 13.29 -6.21
CA TRP A 161 1.51 12.32 -5.39
C TRP A 161 1.19 12.78 -3.97
N ILE A 162 1.83 13.86 -3.48
CA ILE A 162 1.77 14.26 -2.07
C ILE A 162 0.34 14.67 -1.66
N GLY A 163 -0.26 15.59 -2.40
CA GLY A 163 -1.60 16.09 -2.09
C GLY A 163 -1.77 16.44 -0.60
N ASN A 164 -2.81 15.91 0.02
CA ASN A 164 -3.10 16.10 1.45
C ASN A 164 -2.50 15.02 2.37
N ARG A 165 -1.59 14.16 1.87
CA ARG A 165 -1.04 13.04 2.63
C ARG A 165 0.00 13.45 3.67
N MET A 166 0.63 14.59 3.46
CA MET A 166 1.66 15.10 4.36
C MET A 166 1.31 16.49 4.86
N ARG A 167 1.36 16.67 6.17
CA ARG A 167 1.04 17.92 6.84
C ARG A 167 2.32 18.66 7.21
N ARG A 168 2.36 19.96 6.95
CA ARG A 168 3.35 20.85 7.53
C ARG A 168 3.08 21.04 9.01
N ALA A 169 4.13 20.98 9.84
CA ALA A 169 4.04 21.38 11.24
C ALA A 169 4.24 22.89 11.40
N GLU A 170 3.53 23.50 12.34
CA GLU A 170 3.76 24.88 12.75
C GLU A 170 4.87 24.95 13.82
N ILE A 171 5.56 26.07 13.89
CA ILE A 171 6.69 26.24 14.83
C ILE A 171 6.27 26.01 16.29
N ASP A 172 5.09 26.47 16.67
CA ASP A 172 4.56 26.29 18.03
C ASP A 172 4.34 24.82 18.37
N GLU A 173 3.84 24.02 17.40
CA GLU A 173 3.66 22.58 17.58
C GLU A 173 5.01 21.86 17.80
N ILE A 174 6.04 22.25 17.03
CA ILE A 174 7.39 21.70 17.16
C ILE A 174 8.01 22.05 18.50
N LEU A 175 7.89 23.31 18.93
CA LEU A 175 8.40 23.77 20.22
C LEU A 175 7.70 23.05 21.38
N GLN A 176 6.37 22.97 21.35
CA GLN A 176 5.61 22.25 22.37
C GLN A 176 6.02 20.78 22.44
N GLY A 177 6.06 20.09 21.27
CA GLY A 177 6.46 18.70 21.20
C GLY A 177 7.92 18.42 21.52
N ALA A 178 8.79 19.45 21.57
CA ALA A 178 10.15 19.35 22.06
C ALA A 178 10.29 19.54 23.58
N LEU A 179 9.42 20.38 24.18
CA LEU A 179 9.48 20.75 25.57
C LEU A 179 8.69 19.80 26.48
N GLU A 180 7.60 19.22 25.99
CA GLU A 180 6.73 18.33 26.75
C GLU A 180 6.29 17.11 25.96
N LYS A 181 5.98 16.01 26.67
CA LYS A 181 5.38 14.82 26.06
C LYS A 181 3.91 15.13 25.73
N ARG A 182 3.51 14.87 24.48
CA ARG A 182 2.15 15.11 24.01
C ARG A 182 1.48 13.83 23.55
N ASP A 183 0.16 13.78 23.77
CA ASP A 183 -0.70 12.69 23.33
C ASP A 183 -1.61 13.12 22.16
N ASP A 184 -1.46 14.37 21.68
CA ASP A 184 -2.25 14.89 20.56
C ASP A 184 -2.04 14.08 19.29
N ASN A 185 -3.12 13.97 18.54
CA ASN A 185 -3.08 13.32 17.24
C ASN A 185 -2.98 14.38 16.14
N HIS A 186 -1.83 14.46 15.49
CA HIS A 186 -1.58 15.32 14.33
C HIS A 186 -1.68 14.57 13.00
N TYR A 187 -2.40 13.44 12.97
CA TYR A 187 -2.56 12.61 11.78
C TYR A 187 -3.71 13.12 10.89
N TYR A 188 -3.69 12.73 9.62
CA TYR A 188 -4.72 13.15 8.63
C TYR A 188 -6.10 12.51 8.87
N ALA A 189 -6.17 11.46 9.68
CA ALA A 189 -7.40 10.78 10.05
C ALA A 189 -7.58 10.79 11.57
N ASN A 190 -8.83 10.92 12.05
CA ASN A 190 -9.15 10.88 13.47
C ASN A 190 -9.63 9.49 13.92
N GLU A 191 -10.03 8.66 12.97
CA GLU A 191 -10.54 7.30 13.19
C GLU A 191 -9.98 6.38 12.11
N MET A 192 -9.59 5.18 12.52
CA MET A 192 -9.17 4.10 11.64
C MET A 192 -9.95 2.83 11.97
N ARG A 193 -10.57 2.22 10.99
CA ARG A 193 -11.46 1.07 11.16
C ARG A 193 -10.84 -0.18 10.59
N TYR A 194 -11.04 -1.28 11.31
CA TYR A 194 -10.60 -2.59 10.90
C TYR A 194 -11.69 -3.63 11.22
N PRO A 195 -11.98 -4.60 10.33
CA PRO A 195 -12.97 -5.64 10.62
C PRO A 195 -12.66 -6.37 11.92
N LYS A 196 -13.70 -6.60 12.71
CA LYS A 196 -13.58 -7.32 13.98
C LYS A 196 -13.07 -8.74 13.78
N ASN A 197 -13.47 -9.40 12.69
CA ASN A 197 -13.06 -10.75 12.34
C ASN A 197 -12.64 -10.81 10.87
N GLY A 198 -11.84 -11.79 10.49
CA GLY A 198 -11.60 -12.17 9.10
C GLY A 198 -10.56 -11.33 8.32
N GLY A 199 -10.02 -10.25 8.91
CA GLY A 199 -9.02 -9.38 8.27
C GLY A 199 -9.64 -8.31 7.37
N TYR A 200 -8.80 -7.48 6.75
CA TYR A 200 -9.26 -6.29 6.01
C TYR A 200 -10.20 -6.60 4.83
N PHE A 201 -10.01 -7.76 4.20
CA PHE A 201 -10.84 -8.20 3.07
C PHE A 201 -12.33 -8.30 3.41
N GLU A 202 -12.70 -8.45 4.68
CA GLU A 202 -14.11 -8.57 5.08
C GLU A 202 -14.94 -7.34 4.71
N PHE A 203 -14.36 -6.14 4.63
CA PHE A 203 -15.07 -4.97 4.15
C PHE A 203 -15.65 -5.10 2.74
N VAL A 204 -15.05 -5.96 1.92
CA VAL A 204 -15.47 -6.17 0.51
C VAL A 204 -15.92 -7.60 0.22
N ARG A 205 -15.84 -8.54 1.19
CA ARG A 205 -16.24 -9.94 1.02
C ARG A 205 -17.66 -10.08 0.49
N GLY A 206 -18.61 -9.40 1.15
CA GLY A 206 -20.02 -9.49 0.76
C GLY A 206 -20.33 -8.97 -0.65
N MET A 207 -19.46 -8.13 -1.23
CA MET A 207 -19.52 -7.76 -2.65
C MET A 207 -18.91 -8.85 -3.52
N ALA A 208 -17.73 -9.34 -3.15
CA ALA A 208 -17.03 -10.37 -3.91
C ALA A 208 -17.87 -11.65 -4.06
N GLU A 209 -18.59 -12.05 -3.00
CA GLU A 209 -19.50 -13.20 -3.00
C GLU A 209 -20.73 -13.03 -3.92
N GLN A 210 -21.11 -11.80 -4.23
CA GLN A 210 -22.18 -11.49 -5.18
C GLN A 210 -21.66 -11.40 -6.63
N CYS A 211 -20.34 -11.33 -6.82
CA CYS A 211 -19.73 -11.17 -8.14
C CYS A 211 -19.51 -12.52 -8.85
N ASN A 212 -19.68 -12.53 -10.16
CA ASN A 212 -19.24 -13.63 -11.00
C ASN A 212 -17.72 -13.54 -11.18
N ILE A 213 -16.95 -14.22 -10.35
CA ILE A 213 -15.48 -14.22 -10.39
C ILE A 213 -14.99 -15.65 -10.64
N GLU A 214 -14.08 -15.80 -11.60
CA GLU A 214 -13.38 -17.06 -11.87
C GLU A 214 -11.90 -16.90 -11.52
N SER A 215 -11.45 -17.62 -10.49
CA SER A 215 -10.06 -17.65 -10.03
C SER A 215 -9.23 -18.68 -10.81
N ASN A 216 -7.88 -18.62 -10.67
CA ASN A 216 -6.93 -19.44 -11.42
C ASN A 216 -7.07 -19.24 -12.95
N LYS A 217 -7.41 -18.02 -13.37
CA LYS A 217 -7.60 -17.60 -14.75
C LYS A 217 -6.68 -16.42 -15.10
N GLU A 218 -5.45 -16.73 -15.37
CA GLU A 218 -4.45 -15.77 -15.78
C GLU A 218 -4.66 -15.38 -17.26
N ALA A 219 -4.97 -14.10 -17.52
CA ALA A 219 -5.04 -13.58 -18.88
C ALA A 219 -3.61 -13.46 -19.45
N ILE A 220 -3.38 -14.11 -20.60
CA ILE A 220 -2.08 -14.15 -21.28
C ILE A 220 -2.06 -13.45 -22.63
N SER A 221 -3.23 -13.17 -23.21
CA SER A 221 -3.34 -12.40 -24.45
C SER A 221 -4.68 -11.71 -24.56
N VAL A 222 -4.66 -10.45 -25.04
CA VAL A 222 -5.84 -9.65 -25.37
C VAL A 222 -5.79 -9.33 -26.86
N ASP A 223 -6.69 -9.91 -27.64
CA ASP A 223 -6.91 -9.60 -29.05
C ASP A 223 -8.02 -8.53 -29.16
N VAL A 224 -7.61 -7.29 -29.38
CA VAL A 224 -8.53 -6.12 -29.41
C VAL A 224 -9.45 -6.15 -30.64
N GLU A 225 -8.94 -6.57 -31.80
CA GLU A 225 -9.72 -6.63 -33.05
C GLU A 225 -10.86 -7.64 -32.93
N ASN A 226 -10.57 -8.82 -32.37
CA ASN A 226 -11.55 -9.90 -32.19
C ASN A 226 -12.29 -9.82 -30.86
N LYS A 227 -11.98 -8.83 -30.03
CA LYS A 227 -12.54 -8.64 -28.68
C LYS A 227 -12.47 -9.94 -27.86
N THR A 228 -11.29 -10.52 -27.75
CA THR A 228 -11.08 -11.83 -27.11
C THR A 228 -9.93 -11.78 -26.09
N VAL A 229 -10.14 -12.38 -24.94
CA VAL A 229 -9.09 -12.64 -23.94
C VAL A 229 -8.80 -14.14 -23.93
N LEU A 230 -7.52 -14.49 -24.03
CA LEU A 230 -7.00 -15.85 -23.89
C LEU A 230 -6.38 -16.03 -22.51
N PHE A 231 -6.66 -17.17 -21.87
CA PHE A 231 -6.13 -17.50 -20.55
C PHE A 231 -5.06 -18.60 -20.63
N SER A 232 -4.24 -18.70 -19.57
CA SER A 232 -3.12 -19.63 -19.46
C SER A 232 -3.54 -21.11 -19.54
N ASP A 233 -4.78 -21.44 -19.19
CA ASP A 233 -5.36 -22.78 -19.31
C ASP A 233 -5.87 -23.12 -20.73
N GLY A 234 -5.64 -22.25 -21.71
CA GLY A 234 -6.06 -22.42 -23.10
C GLY A 234 -7.52 -22.05 -23.39
N THR A 235 -8.31 -21.66 -22.37
CA THR A 235 -9.66 -21.15 -22.59
C THR A 235 -9.66 -19.71 -23.06
N ALA A 236 -10.76 -19.24 -23.65
CA ALA A 236 -10.90 -17.86 -24.08
C ALA A 236 -12.33 -17.36 -23.87
N THR A 237 -12.47 -16.04 -23.67
CA THR A 237 -13.75 -15.36 -23.57
C THR A 237 -13.81 -14.18 -24.55
N ARG A 238 -15.01 -13.84 -25.00
CA ARG A 238 -15.28 -12.64 -25.81
C ARG A 238 -15.98 -11.60 -24.97
N TYR A 239 -15.77 -10.33 -25.30
CA TYR A 239 -16.35 -9.20 -24.56
C TYR A 239 -16.93 -8.15 -25.51
N ASN A 240 -17.90 -7.37 -25.01
CA ASN A 240 -18.29 -6.09 -25.62
C ASN A 240 -17.39 -4.98 -25.08
N ASP A 241 -17.25 -4.90 -23.73
CA ASP A 241 -16.39 -3.96 -23.01
C ASP A 241 -15.34 -4.73 -22.19
N LEU A 242 -14.12 -4.20 -22.15
CA LEU A 242 -13.03 -4.73 -21.34
C LEU A 242 -12.60 -3.70 -20.29
N VAL A 243 -12.62 -4.12 -19.01
CA VAL A 243 -12.10 -3.35 -17.86
C VAL A 243 -10.90 -4.09 -17.28
N SER A 244 -9.84 -3.38 -16.98
CA SER A 244 -8.64 -3.97 -16.40
C SER A 244 -8.22 -3.26 -15.11
N SER A 245 -8.03 -4.03 -14.05
CA SER A 245 -7.34 -3.58 -12.83
C SER A 245 -5.90 -4.09 -12.75
N LEU A 246 -5.42 -4.73 -13.82
CA LEU A 246 -4.05 -5.23 -13.92
C LEU A 246 -3.05 -4.07 -13.91
N PRO A 247 -1.83 -4.29 -13.40
CA PRO A 247 -0.76 -3.31 -13.56
C PRO A 247 -0.52 -2.96 -15.03
N LEU A 248 -0.39 -1.66 -15.34
CA LEU A 248 -0.22 -1.18 -16.72
C LEU A 248 0.90 -1.92 -17.49
N PRO A 249 2.10 -2.19 -16.91
CA PRO A 249 3.13 -2.96 -17.61
C PRO A 249 2.69 -4.39 -17.97
N VAL A 250 1.92 -5.04 -17.08
CA VAL A 250 1.38 -6.38 -17.31
C VAL A 250 0.33 -6.35 -18.40
N LEU A 251 -0.65 -5.44 -18.31
CA LEU A 251 -1.71 -5.30 -19.31
C LEU A 251 -1.13 -5.05 -20.71
N CYS A 252 -0.21 -4.07 -20.85
CA CYS A 252 0.39 -3.76 -22.16
C CYS A 252 1.16 -4.94 -22.74
N SER A 253 1.80 -5.77 -21.91
CA SER A 253 2.58 -6.91 -22.36
C SER A 253 1.75 -8.05 -22.96
N ILE A 254 0.46 -8.13 -22.62
CA ILE A 254 -0.46 -9.16 -23.11
C ILE A 254 -1.39 -8.67 -24.23
N ILE A 255 -1.39 -7.37 -24.54
CA ILE A 255 -2.16 -6.83 -25.70
C ILE A 255 -1.44 -7.20 -26.98
N LYS A 256 -2.12 -7.95 -27.85
CA LYS A 256 -1.61 -8.31 -29.17
C LYS A 256 -1.35 -7.06 -30.02
N ASP A 257 -0.20 -7.03 -30.67
CA ASP A 257 0.21 -5.94 -31.56
C ASP A 257 0.27 -4.55 -30.88
N CYS A 258 0.54 -4.52 -29.53
CA CYS A 258 0.72 -3.29 -28.80
C CYS A 258 1.89 -2.49 -29.39
N PRO A 259 1.73 -1.18 -29.71
CA PRO A 259 2.79 -0.38 -30.31
C PRO A 259 4.06 -0.33 -29.45
N CYS A 260 5.24 -0.40 -30.08
CA CYS A 260 6.52 -0.39 -29.35
C CYS A 260 6.67 0.81 -28.42
N LYS A 261 6.25 2.02 -28.86
CA LYS A 261 6.27 3.22 -28.01
C LYS A 261 5.49 3.05 -26.69
N VAL A 262 4.34 2.38 -26.74
CA VAL A 262 3.49 2.11 -25.57
C VAL A 262 4.12 1.06 -24.67
N LEU A 263 4.64 -0.03 -25.27
CA LEU A 263 5.37 -1.08 -24.53
C LEU A 263 6.59 -0.52 -23.81
N ASP A 264 7.36 0.36 -24.46
CA ASP A 264 8.55 0.98 -23.87
C ASP A 264 8.15 1.94 -22.73
N ALA A 265 7.10 2.72 -22.90
CA ALA A 265 6.56 3.57 -21.84
C ALA A 265 6.08 2.73 -20.65
N ALA A 266 5.30 1.67 -20.89
CA ALA A 266 4.80 0.77 -19.85
C ALA A 266 5.94 0.05 -19.09
N LYS A 267 6.93 -0.49 -19.79
CA LYS A 267 8.12 -1.14 -19.20
C LYS A 267 8.99 -0.18 -18.39
N SER A 268 8.93 1.12 -18.70
CA SER A 268 9.69 2.15 -18.00
C SER A 268 8.96 2.71 -16.77
N LEU A 269 7.72 2.32 -16.52
CA LEU A 269 7.02 2.60 -15.27
C LEU A 269 7.70 1.84 -14.12
N ILE A 270 7.92 2.54 -13.01
CA ILE A 270 8.65 2.00 -11.86
C ILE A 270 7.65 1.71 -10.73
N TRP A 271 7.83 0.58 -10.06
CA TRP A 271 7.09 0.22 -8.87
C TRP A 271 7.99 -0.47 -7.85
N THR A 272 7.56 -0.56 -6.61
CA THR A 272 8.22 -1.38 -5.61
C THR A 272 7.57 -2.76 -5.55
N THR A 273 8.37 -3.76 -5.28
CA THR A 273 7.93 -5.03 -4.71
C THR A 273 7.87 -4.90 -3.19
N VAL A 274 7.24 -5.82 -2.50
CA VAL A 274 7.28 -5.88 -1.05
C VAL A 274 7.46 -7.31 -0.54
N ASP A 275 8.43 -7.49 0.32
CA ASP A 275 8.65 -8.70 1.10
C ASP A 275 8.03 -8.48 2.49
N LEU A 276 7.07 -9.33 2.84
CA LEU A 276 6.38 -9.35 4.11
C LEU A 276 7.03 -10.39 5.02
N ILE A 277 7.55 -9.95 6.17
CA ILE A 277 8.08 -10.85 7.20
C ILE A 277 7.09 -10.85 8.35
N SER A 278 6.35 -11.94 8.46
CA SER A 278 5.27 -12.14 9.43
C SER A 278 5.75 -13.01 10.57
N ILE A 279 5.59 -12.55 11.81
CA ILE A 279 6.12 -13.20 13.00
C ILE A 279 4.99 -13.42 14.00
N GLY A 280 4.86 -14.65 14.51
CA GLY A 280 3.96 -15.01 15.60
C GLY A 280 4.72 -15.15 16.90
N PHE A 281 4.15 -14.68 18.02
CA PHE A 281 4.77 -14.68 19.36
C PHE A 281 3.91 -15.42 20.36
N ASP A 282 4.57 -16.16 21.27
CA ASP A 282 3.97 -16.80 22.44
C ASP A 282 3.93 -15.83 23.63
N LYS A 283 3.36 -14.64 23.37
CA LYS A 283 3.13 -13.58 24.36
C LYS A 283 2.08 -12.60 23.82
N GLN A 284 1.44 -11.85 24.73
CA GLN A 284 0.47 -10.82 24.35
C GLN A 284 1.12 -9.44 24.19
N ASP A 285 2.12 -9.15 25.00
CA ASP A 285 2.70 -7.81 25.14
C ASP A 285 3.80 -7.56 24.10
N ILE A 286 3.40 -7.32 22.86
CA ILE A 286 4.26 -6.69 21.86
C ILE A 286 3.84 -5.23 21.70
N PRO A 287 4.68 -4.36 21.02
CA PRO A 287 4.41 -2.95 20.95
C PRO A 287 2.95 -2.66 20.60
N PRO A 288 2.21 -1.98 21.46
CA PRO A 288 0.78 -1.77 21.33
C PRO A 288 0.48 -0.67 20.31
N TYR A 289 1.17 -0.69 19.19
CA TYR A 289 1.03 0.31 18.12
C TYR A 289 0.35 -0.32 16.92
N LEU A 290 -0.61 0.40 16.33
CA LEU A 290 -1.25 -0.03 15.09
C LEU A 290 -0.22 -0.25 13.99
N TRP A 291 0.77 0.64 13.90
CA TRP A 291 1.97 0.49 13.08
C TRP A 291 3.09 1.39 13.59
N PHE A 292 4.32 1.09 13.17
CA PHE A 292 5.46 1.95 13.43
C PHE A 292 6.43 1.99 12.25
N TYR A 293 7.06 3.15 12.09
CA TYR A 293 8.08 3.40 11.09
C TYR A 293 9.47 3.13 11.66
N ILE A 294 10.37 2.61 10.83
CA ILE A 294 11.71 2.20 11.25
C ILE A 294 12.73 3.05 10.53
N TYR A 295 13.46 3.88 11.28
CA TYR A 295 14.44 4.82 10.72
C TYR A 295 15.88 4.31 10.77
N ASP A 296 16.16 3.26 11.56
CA ASP A 296 17.48 2.64 11.63
C ASP A 296 17.88 2.08 10.25
N GLU A 297 18.98 2.58 9.68
CA GLU A 297 19.37 2.27 8.28
C GLU A 297 19.77 0.80 8.10
N ASP A 298 20.30 0.16 9.14
CA ASP A 298 20.72 -1.25 9.15
C ASP A 298 19.56 -2.24 9.37
N ASN A 299 18.35 -1.76 9.68
CA ASN A 299 17.11 -2.53 9.62
C ASN A 299 16.50 -2.40 8.23
N LEU A 300 16.34 -3.50 7.51
CA LEU A 300 15.84 -3.48 6.13
C LEU A 300 14.35 -3.11 6.02
N ALA A 301 13.57 -3.31 7.08
CA ALA A 301 12.16 -2.94 7.06
C ALA A 301 11.95 -1.43 7.08
N ALA A 302 11.01 -0.95 6.29
CA ALA A 302 10.56 0.43 6.32
C ALA A 302 9.59 0.68 7.49
N ARG A 303 8.69 -0.28 7.74
CA ARG A 303 7.71 -0.22 8.82
C ARG A 303 7.29 -1.61 9.26
N ALA A 304 6.61 -1.65 10.40
CA ALA A 304 5.93 -2.83 10.88
C ALA A 304 4.55 -2.48 11.45
N TYR A 305 3.68 -3.46 11.56
CA TYR A 305 2.39 -3.32 12.21
C TYR A 305 2.02 -4.58 12.98
N SER A 306 1.14 -4.44 13.99
CA SER A 306 0.63 -5.57 14.77
C SER A 306 -0.77 -5.97 14.29
N PRO A 307 -0.94 -7.12 13.58
CA PRO A 307 -2.25 -7.65 13.23
C PRO A 307 -3.12 -7.92 14.45
N SER A 308 -2.56 -8.51 15.51
CA SER A 308 -3.28 -8.84 16.74
C SER A 308 -3.78 -7.60 17.50
N TRP A 309 -3.11 -6.46 17.36
CA TRP A 309 -3.56 -5.18 17.93
C TRP A 309 -4.71 -4.54 17.12
N LYS A 310 -4.75 -4.76 15.80
CA LYS A 310 -5.88 -4.31 14.97
C LYS A 310 -7.17 -5.08 15.31
N SER A 311 -7.05 -6.39 15.53
CA SER A 311 -8.12 -7.26 16.00
C SER A 311 -7.54 -8.50 16.68
N SER A 312 -8.13 -8.88 17.83
CA SER A 312 -7.76 -10.12 18.54
C SER A 312 -8.02 -11.38 17.70
N ASP A 313 -8.92 -11.32 16.71
CA ASP A 313 -9.20 -12.44 15.79
C ASP A 313 -8.00 -12.76 14.86
N ASN A 314 -7.01 -11.88 14.78
CA ASN A 314 -5.83 -12.08 13.95
C ASN A 314 -4.72 -12.92 14.61
N ALA A 315 -4.87 -13.34 15.87
CA ALA A 315 -3.94 -14.23 16.56
C ALA A 315 -4.69 -15.19 17.47
N PRO A 316 -4.13 -16.38 17.76
CA PRO A 316 -4.67 -17.27 18.79
C PRO A 316 -4.69 -16.58 20.17
N GLU A 317 -5.59 -17.04 21.05
CA GLU A 317 -5.70 -16.52 22.41
C GLU A 317 -4.36 -16.59 23.15
N GLY A 318 -4.01 -15.52 23.86
CA GLY A 318 -2.76 -15.43 24.60
C GLY A 318 -1.52 -15.11 23.77
N LYS A 319 -1.68 -14.95 22.44
CA LYS A 319 -0.58 -14.73 21.48
C LYS A 319 -0.71 -13.41 20.75
N SER A 320 0.35 -13.03 20.06
CA SER A 320 0.40 -11.78 19.30
C SER A 320 1.25 -11.93 18.05
N SER A 321 1.22 -10.93 17.19
CA SER A 321 1.96 -10.96 15.91
C SER A 321 2.43 -9.59 15.47
N LEU A 322 3.53 -9.57 14.71
CA LEU A 322 4.02 -8.42 13.95
C LEU A 322 4.21 -8.82 12.48
N GLN A 323 4.01 -7.87 11.57
CA GLN A 323 4.41 -8.01 10.18
C GLN A 323 5.27 -6.81 9.79
N PHE A 324 6.45 -7.11 9.26
CA PHE A 324 7.42 -6.15 8.75
C PHE A 324 7.31 -6.05 7.23
N GLU A 325 7.45 -4.84 6.69
CA GLU A 325 7.40 -4.56 5.26
C GLU A 325 8.78 -4.09 4.78
N VAL A 326 9.37 -4.86 3.88
CA VAL A 326 10.62 -4.52 3.19
C VAL A 326 10.31 -4.24 1.72
N TYR A 327 10.65 -3.06 1.25
CA TYR A 327 10.40 -2.68 -0.14
C TYR A 327 11.67 -2.72 -0.96
N ASN A 328 11.55 -3.11 -2.23
CA ASN A 328 12.63 -3.08 -3.20
C ASN A 328 12.08 -2.59 -4.55
N LEU A 329 12.94 -1.97 -5.37
CA LEU A 329 12.55 -1.60 -6.73
C LEU A 329 12.36 -2.83 -7.60
N SER A 330 11.31 -2.81 -8.43
CA SER A 330 11.03 -3.86 -9.42
C SER A 330 12.15 -4.09 -10.42
N SER A 331 12.98 -3.07 -10.66
CA SER A 331 14.15 -3.12 -11.55
C SER A 331 15.41 -3.73 -10.91
N LYS A 332 15.39 -4.01 -9.60
CA LYS A 332 16.52 -4.62 -8.87
C LYS A 332 16.30 -6.11 -8.68
N ASP A 333 17.41 -6.83 -8.50
CA ASP A 333 17.38 -8.23 -8.11
C ASP A 333 16.57 -8.42 -6.83
N ARG A 334 15.83 -9.50 -6.78
CA ARG A 334 15.05 -9.87 -5.61
C ARG A 334 15.97 -10.11 -4.41
N LEU A 335 15.55 -9.56 -3.26
CA LEU A 335 16.27 -9.78 -2.01
C LEU A 335 16.21 -11.27 -1.61
N ASN A 336 17.30 -11.76 -1.01
CA ASN A 336 17.34 -13.13 -0.50
C ASN A 336 16.45 -13.25 0.75
N PRO A 337 15.41 -14.12 0.76
CA PRO A 337 14.49 -14.26 1.87
C PRO A 337 15.17 -14.63 3.21
N ASP A 338 16.18 -15.50 3.19
CA ASP A 338 16.87 -15.92 4.42
C ASP A 338 17.64 -14.75 5.06
N LYS A 339 18.27 -13.90 4.23
CA LYS A 339 18.92 -12.68 4.71
C LYS A 339 17.94 -11.66 5.25
N LEU A 340 16.76 -11.56 4.67
CA LEU A 340 15.67 -10.70 5.19
C LEU A 340 15.20 -11.18 6.54
N ILE A 341 14.90 -12.45 6.67
CA ILE A 341 14.46 -13.08 7.90
C ILE A 341 15.50 -12.87 9.00
N GLU A 342 16.78 -13.14 8.71
CA GLU A 342 17.87 -12.97 9.69
C GLU A 342 18.01 -11.51 10.12
N ASN A 343 18.02 -10.56 9.18
CA ASN A 343 18.08 -9.13 9.50
C ASN A 343 16.92 -8.71 10.41
N ILE A 344 15.69 -9.04 10.05
CA ILE A 344 14.50 -8.67 10.81
C ILE A 344 14.51 -9.32 12.19
N LYS A 345 14.91 -10.60 12.29
CA LYS A 345 15.02 -11.31 13.57
C LYS A 345 16.03 -10.62 14.50
N VAL A 346 17.24 -10.35 14.01
CA VAL A 346 18.29 -9.67 14.80
C VAL A 346 17.78 -8.29 15.26
N LYS A 347 17.20 -7.50 14.34
CA LYS A 347 16.70 -6.17 14.68
C LYS A 347 15.52 -6.20 15.66
N LEU A 348 14.64 -7.18 15.55
CA LEU A 348 13.54 -7.38 16.48
C LEU A 348 14.04 -7.60 17.92
N LEU A 349 15.08 -8.43 18.10
CA LEU A 349 15.72 -8.69 19.38
C LEU A 349 16.46 -7.45 19.92
N GLU A 350 17.20 -6.74 19.04
CA GLU A 350 17.88 -5.48 19.40
C GLU A 350 16.90 -4.38 19.84
N MET A 351 15.72 -4.31 19.23
CA MET A 351 14.64 -3.42 19.66
C MET A 351 14.03 -3.76 21.01
N GLY A 352 14.38 -4.93 21.59
CA GLY A 352 13.85 -5.40 22.88
C GLY A 352 12.35 -5.72 22.84
N ILE A 353 11.81 -6.06 21.68
CA ILE A 353 10.38 -6.36 21.51
C ILE A 353 10.06 -7.74 22.09
N CYS A 354 10.94 -8.71 21.90
CA CYS A 354 10.78 -10.07 22.41
C CYS A 354 12.13 -10.72 22.69
N SER A 355 12.12 -11.86 23.39
CA SER A 355 13.23 -12.81 23.41
C SER A 355 13.11 -13.83 22.27
N GLU A 356 14.16 -14.58 22.00
CA GLU A 356 14.18 -15.58 20.91
C GLU A 356 13.19 -16.71 21.18
N GLU A 357 13.04 -17.12 22.43
CA GLU A 357 12.14 -18.20 22.86
C GLU A 357 10.67 -17.85 22.73
N GLU A 358 10.34 -16.56 22.64
CA GLU A 358 8.97 -16.08 22.44
C GLU A 358 8.54 -16.10 20.97
N ILE A 359 9.46 -16.35 20.02
CA ILE A 359 9.15 -16.42 18.60
C ILE A 359 8.63 -17.83 18.27
N ILE A 360 7.37 -17.94 17.79
CA ILE A 360 6.77 -19.21 17.37
C ILE A 360 7.21 -19.56 15.95
N PHE A 361 7.12 -18.60 15.03
CA PHE A 361 7.52 -18.73 13.63
C PHE A 361 7.90 -17.38 13.04
N ILE A 362 8.66 -17.44 11.93
CA ILE A 362 8.89 -16.33 11.02
C ILE A 362 8.52 -16.82 9.63
N HIS A 363 7.59 -16.14 8.97
CA HIS A 363 7.09 -16.47 7.63
C HIS A 363 7.37 -15.34 6.66
N HIS A 364 7.88 -15.69 5.48
CA HIS A 364 8.12 -14.77 4.38
C HIS A 364 7.06 -14.89 3.30
N LYS A 365 6.55 -13.76 2.82
CA LYS A 365 5.68 -13.69 1.64
C LYS A 365 6.13 -12.54 0.74
N TYR A 366 6.25 -12.83 -0.55
CA TYR A 366 6.59 -11.84 -1.56
C TYR A 366 5.37 -11.38 -2.34
N LEU A 367 5.26 -10.07 -2.57
CA LEU A 367 4.27 -9.46 -3.45
C LEU A 367 5.01 -8.69 -4.55
N SER A 368 4.69 -8.98 -5.79
CA SER A 368 5.36 -8.39 -6.96
C SER A 368 5.02 -6.92 -7.20
N PHE A 369 3.92 -6.44 -6.62
CA PHE A 369 3.47 -5.05 -6.74
C PHE A 369 3.13 -4.49 -5.35
N GLY A 370 3.94 -3.55 -4.87
CA GLY A 370 3.75 -2.84 -3.61
C GLY A 370 3.23 -1.42 -3.82
N ASN A 371 4.08 -0.52 -4.33
CA ASN A 371 3.73 0.87 -4.58
C ASN A 371 4.11 1.31 -6.00
N VAL A 372 3.31 2.17 -6.57
CA VAL A 372 3.67 2.94 -7.77
C VAL A 372 4.71 3.99 -7.37
N VAL A 373 5.80 4.12 -8.13
CA VAL A 373 6.88 5.09 -7.87
C VAL A 373 6.70 6.30 -8.77
N PHE A 374 6.71 7.48 -8.17
CA PHE A 374 6.48 8.76 -8.84
C PHE A 374 7.81 9.44 -9.13
N ASP A 375 8.58 8.90 -10.09
CA ASP A 375 9.75 9.60 -10.60
C ASP A 375 9.36 10.81 -11.49
N HIS A 376 10.33 11.60 -11.92
CA HIS A 376 10.07 12.81 -12.71
C HIS A 376 9.45 12.56 -14.08
N CYS A 377 9.51 11.34 -14.61
CA CYS A 377 8.98 10.97 -15.92
C CYS A 377 7.74 10.07 -15.85
N MET A 378 7.26 9.74 -14.66
CA MET A 378 6.16 8.81 -14.48
C MET A 378 4.88 9.29 -15.16
N GLU A 379 4.51 10.55 -14.99
CA GLU A 379 3.28 11.12 -15.55
C GLU A 379 3.25 11.04 -17.09
N GLU A 380 4.39 11.38 -17.74
CA GLU A 380 4.48 11.29 -19.22
C GLU A 380 4.31 9.84 -19.70
N ARG A 381 5.01 8.89 -19.06
CA ARG A 381 4.91 7.46 -19.39
C ARG A 381 3.52 6.92 -19.16
N ARG A 382 2.90 7.26 -18.03
CA ARG A 382 1.52 6.88 -17.70
C ARG A 382 0.55 7.39 -18.74
N GLN A 383 0.67 8.66 -19.14
CA GLN A 383 -0.23 9.28 -20.11
C GLN A 383 -0.14 8.59 -21.48
N ILE A 384 1.06 8.27 -21.96
CA ILE A 384 1.24 7.52 -23.22
C ILE A 384 0.48 6.19 -23.20
N VAL A 385 0.56 5.48 -22.06
CA VAL A 385 -0.11 4.17 -21.89
C VAL A 385 -1.63 4.34 -21.84
N LEU A 386 -2.11 5.25 -21.01
CA LEU A 386 -3.56 5.47 -20.82
C LEU A 386 -4.23 6.01 -22.09
N ASP A 387 -3.60 6.92 -22.82
CA ASP A 387 -4.11 7.42 -24.12
C ASP A 387 -4.27 6.29 -25.14
N TYR A 388 -3.29 5.38 -25.20
CA TYR A 388 -3.40 4.21 -26.06
C TYR A 388 -4.54 3.29 -25.63
N LEU A 389 -4.64 2.93 -24.36
CA LEU A 389 -5.71 2.07 -23.85
C LEU A 389 -7.09 2.66 -24.11
N ASN A 390 -7.26 3.96 -23.92
CA ASN A 390 -8.48 4.69 -24.24
C ASN A 390 -8.79 4.62 -25.76
N SER A 391 -7.77 4.77 -26.61
CA SER A 391 -7.94 4.73 -28.07
C SER A 391 -8.44 3.37 -28.60
N ILE A 392 -8.17 2.29 -27.85
CA ILE A 392 -8.63 0.93 -28.18
C ILE A 392 -9.81 0.47 -27.30
N ASN A 393 -10.46 1.41 -26.57
CA ASN A 393 -11.61 1.16 -25.71
C ASN A 393 -11.36 0.10 -24.62
N ILE A 394 -10.17 0.06 -24.02
CA ILE A 394 -9.88 -0.69 -22.80
C ILE A 394 -9.91 0.29 -21.64
N LYS A 395 -10.86 0.10 -20.73
CA LYS A 395 -10.98 0.90 -19.52
C LYS A 395 -10.08 0.34 -18.42
N THR A 396 -9.50 1.21 -17.60
CA THR A 396 -8.64 0.83 -16.50
C THR A 396 -9.17 1.32 -15.17
N CYS A 397 -8.89 0.61 -14.09
CA CYS A 397 -9.27 1.00 -12.73
C CYS A 397 -8.28 0.53 -11.66
N GLY A 398 -8.31 1.21 -10.52
CA GLY A 398 -7.51 0.89 -9.34
C GLY A 398 -6.06 1.38 -9.42
N ARG A 399 -5.35 1.23 -8.30
CA ARG A 399 -3.99 1.77 -8.09
C ARG A 399 -3.04 1.46 -9.24
N PHE A 400 -2.99 0.23 -9.71
CA PHE A 400 -2.04 -0.22 -10.73
C PHE A 400 -2.62 -0.14 -12.16
N GLY A 401 -3.96 -0.17 -12.30
CA GLY A 401 -4.62 0.02 -13.58
C GLY A 401 -4.64 1.47 -14.03
N GLU A 402 -4.69 2.42 -13.10
CA GLU A 402 -4.55 3.85 -13.38
C GLU A 402 -3.15 4.40 -13.10
N TRP A 403 -2.30 3.58 -12.48
CA TRP A 403 -0.93 3.91 -12.07
C TRP A 403 -0.88 5.14 -11.18
N ASP A 404 -1.69 5.11 -10.09
CA ASP A 404 -1.80 6.23 -9.15
C ASP A 404 -1.68 5.75 -7.69
N TYR A 405 -1.47 6.69 -6.76
CA TYR A 405 -1.28 6.38 -5.34
C TYR A 405 -2.61 6.32 -4.59
N PHE A 406 -3.47 5.40 -4.99
CA PHE A 406 -4.79 5.23 -4.38
C PHE A 406 -4.74 4.48 -3.05
N TRP A 407 -5.56 4.91 -2.11
CA TRP A 407 -5.98 4.12 -0.98
C TRP A 407 -7.06 3.09 -1.40
N SER A 408 -7.44 2.21 -0.47
CA SER A 408 -8.41 1.15 -0.79
C SER A 408 -9.78 1.70 -1.20
N ASP A 409 -10.26 2.75 -0.54
CA ASP A 409 -11.52 3.42 -0.89
C ASP A 409 -11.44 4.13 -2.25
N GLN A 410 -10.33 4.78 -2.55
CA GLN A 410 -10.11 5.40 -3.86
C GLN A 410 -10.06 4.35 -4.98
N SER A 411 -9.39 3.20 -4.73
CA SER A 411 -9.39 2.09 -5.68
C SER A 411 -10.78 1.48 -5.86
N PHE A 412 -11.59 1.43 -4.80
CA PHE A 412 -12.99 1.01 -4.86
C PHE A 412 -13.81 1.95 -5.74
N ILE A 413 -13.71 3.28 -5.50
CA ILE A 413 -14.43 4.31 -6.26
C ILE A 413 -14.00 4.29 -7.75
N SER A 414 -12.71 4.14 -8.02
CA SER A 414 -12.19 4.00 -9.37
C SER A 414 -12.86 2.84 -10.13
N GLY A 415 -12.97 1.67 -9.50
CA GLY A 415 -13.67 0.52 -10.09
C GLY A 415 -15.15 0.79 -10.36
N MET A 416 -15.85 1.47 -9.47
CA MET A 416 -17.24 1.88 -9.63
C MET A 416 -17.40 2.82 -10.83
N ASN A 417 -16.62 3.90 -10.87
CA ASN A 417 -16.71 4.94 -11.91
C ASN A 417 -16.45 4.38 -13.31
N THR A 418 -15.55 3.40 -13.45
CA THR A 418 -15.26 2.75 -14.75
C THR A 418 -16.51 2.14 -15.41
N ILE A 419 -17.53 1.81 -14.64
CA ILE A 419 -18.80 1.25 -15.13
C ILE A 419 -19.83 2.34 -15.39
N ASP A 420 -19.70 3.51 -14.79
CA ASP A 420 -20.62 4.65 -14.97
C ASP A 420 -20.30 5.44 -16.24
N ASP A 421 -19.06 5.47 -16.65
CA ASP A 421 -18.57 6.04 -17.91
C ASP A 421 -18.81 5.10 -19.11
#